data_eb9ac013c2c7c5e5f06424917e55dc01
#
_entry.id   eb9ac013c2c7c5e5f06424917e55dc01
#
_cell.length_a   1.000
_cell.length_b   1.000
_cell.length_c   1.000
_cell.angle_alpha   90.00
_cell.angle_beta   90.00
_cell.angle_gamma   90.00
#
_symmetry.space_group_name_H-M   'P 1'
#
loop_
_entity.id
_entity.type
_entity.pdbx_description
1 polymer ?
#
loop_
_entity_poly.entity_id
_entity_poly.type
_entity_poly.pdbx_seq_one_letter_code
_entity_poly.pdbx_strand_id
1 'polypeptide(L)'
;MIFGGQPTVDAYRGDPRVQVHGPGFSKVLLGDDVVDKWEDYIDLIADSVYLNSGRGCINCSGVWASRHTEEIAQALAERIAPIDAKPPDDPEATLAAFTVPGQAQAIAASIENDLTESGVTDVSSKFGDRLVERERCAYIRPWVIHCDSPDRAVANKEFMFPFVTVVQCPQEKMIDRIDGTLVASAITDDPVWSQELLDAKHIDRLNIGAIPTIKLNWLQPHEGNIVDFLYRARSFQMPDERLEQVLGK
;
A
#
# COMPACT_ATOMS: atom_id res chain seq x y z
N MET A 1 -6.87 9.02 -17.48
CA MET A 1 -6.38 8.47 -16.21
C MET A 1 -4.86 8.43 -16.24
N ILE A 2 -4.19 8.72 -15.13
CA ILE A 2 -2.74 8.64 -14.97
C ILE A 2 -2.44 7.93 -13.63
N PHE A 3 -1.42 7.06 -13.63
CA PHE A 3 -0.95 6.36 -12.43
C PHE A 3 0.48 6.79 -12.13
N GLY A 4 0.81 6.98 -10.87
CA GLY A 4 2.17 7.36 -10.49
C GLY A 4 2.36 7.57 -8.99
N GLY A 5 3.57 7.91 -8.59
CA GLY A 5 3.87 8.28 -7.21
C GLY A 5 3.36 9.68 -6.84
N GLN A 6 3.57 10.08 -5.59
CA GLN A 6 3.11 11.37 -5.07
C GLN A 6 3.48 12.58 -5.96
N PRO A 7 4.68 12.68 -6.54
CA PRO A 7 5.01 13.79 -7.46
C PRO A 7 4.09 13.85 -8.69
N THR A 8 3.63 12.69 -9.20
CA THR A 8 2.67 12.64 -10.32
C THR A 8 1.30 13.14 -9.87
N VAL A 9 0.84 12.71 -8.68
CA VAL A 9 -0.43 13.18 -8.10
C VAL A 9 -0.40 14.70 -7.95
N ASP A 10 0.68 15.24 -7.40
CA ASP A 10 0.81 16.68 -7.14
C ASP A 10 0.86 17.51 -8.44
N ALA A 11 1.51 16.98 -9.49
CA ALA A 11 1.59 17.66 -10.78
C ALA A 11 0.23 17.82 -11.49
N TYR A 12 -0.71 16.91 -11.25
CA TYR A 12 -2.04 16.95 -11.88
C TYR A 12 -3.18 17.26 -10.90
N ARG A 13 -2.85 17.55 -9.64
CA ARG A 13 -3.83 17.90 -8.62
C ARG A 13 -4.68 19.09 -9.03
N GLY A 14 -5.98 18.87 -9.09
CA GLY A 14 -6.95 19.91 -9.42
C GLY A 14 -7.20 20.11 -10.92
N ASP A 15 -6.56 19.37 -11.83
CA ASP A 15 -6.94 19.35 -13.25
C ASP A 15 -8.17 18.45 -13.44
N PRO A 16 -9.37 19.01 -13.75
CA PRO A 16 -10.60 18.22 -13.87
C PRO A 16 -10.61 17.29 -15.08
N ARG A 17 -9.64 17.41 -15.98
CA ARG A 17 -9.50 16.55 -17.16
C ARG A 17 -8.68 15.29 -16.87
N VAL A 18 -8.00 15.24 -15.72
CA VAL A 18 -7.08 14.16 -15.36
C VAL A 18 -7.58 13.49 -14.08
N GLN A 19 -7.88 12.20 -14.20
CA GLN A 19 -8.05 11.35 -13.01
C GLN A 19 -6.70 10.78 -12.64
N VAL A 20 -6.22 11.13 -11.45
CA VAL A 20 -4.91 10.75 -10.94
C VAL A 20 -5.06 9.64 -9.93
N HIS A 21 -4.24 8.59 -10.08
CA HIS A 21 -4.14 7.47 -9.16
C HIS A 21 -2.72 7.42 -8.60
N GLY A 22 -2.60 7.56 -7.29
CA GLY A 22 -1.36 7.66 -6.57
C GLY A 22 -0.97 6.40 -5.80
N PRO A 23 -0.07 6.56 -4.83
CA PRO A 23 0.22 5.52 -3.85
C PRO A 23 -1.05 5.10 -3.12
N GLY A 24 -1.18 3.81 -2.83
CA GLY A 24 -2.38 3.26 -2.20
C GLY A 24 -2.34 3.29 -0.69
N PHE A 25 -1.16 3.21 -0.09
CA PHE A 25 -0.98 3.10 1.37
C PHE A 25 -1.89 2.03 2.00
N SER A 26 -2.13 0.94 1.27
CA SER A 26 -3.07 -0.10 1.67
C SER A 26 -2.63 -0.82 2.94
N LYS A 27 -3.60 -1.18 3.79
CA LYS A 27 -3.33 -1.65 5.16
C LYS A 27 -4.18 -2.86 5.56
N VAL A 28 -3.62 -3.66 6.45
CA VAL A 28 -4.35 -4.63 7.25
C VAL A 28 -4.47 -4.08 8.67
N LEU A 29 -5.68 -4.05 9.20
CA LEU A 29 -5.99 -3.61 10.56
C LEU A 29 -6.50 -4.82 11.34
N LEU A 30 -5.86 -5.12 12.48
CA LEU A 30 -6.30 -6.20 13.38
C LEU A 30 -7.11 -5.60 14.52
N GLY A 31 -8.39 -5.97 14.60
CA GLY A 31 -9.28 -5.58 15.68
C GLY A 31 -8.88 -6.20 17.03
N ASP A 32 -9.22 -5.52 18.13
CA ASP A 32 -8.93 -5.99 19.49
C ASP A 32 -9.61 -7.31 19.83
N ASP A 33 -10.69 -7.62 19.15
CA ASP A 33 -11.46 -8.86 19.29
C ASP A 33 -10.77 -10.08 18.68
N VAL A 34 -9.85 -9.88 17.73
CA VAL A 34 -9.16 -10.96 17.01
C VAL A 34 -7.64 -10.94 17.16
N VAL A 35 -7.05 -9.85 17.61
CA VAL A 35 -5.59 -9.64 17.61
C VAL A 35 -4.83 -10.69 18.43
N ASP A 36 -5.44 -11.30 19.45
CA ASP A 36 -4.83 -12.39 20.22
C ASP A 36 -4.75 -13.74 19.46
N LYS A 37 -5.32 -13.79 18.25
CA LYS A 37 -5.24 -14.93 17.32
C LYS A 37 -4.53 -14.51 16.03
N TRP A 38 -3.63 -13.57 16.10
CA TRP A 38 -2.93 -12.99 14.94
C TRP A 38 -2.24 -14.04 14.08
N GLU A 39 -1.80 -15.17 14.66
CA GLU A 39 -1.15 -16.25 13.92
C GLU A 39 -2.04 -16.83 12.82
N ASP A 40 -3.35 -16.85 13.01
CA ASP A 40 -4.31 -17.35 12.03
C ASP A 40 -4.32 -16.50 10.73
N TYR A 41 -3.81 -15.28 10.79
CA TYR A 41 -3.86 -14.31 9.69
C TYR A 41 -2.51 -14.05 9.02
N ILE A 42 -1.41 -14.62 9.50
CA ILE A 42 -0.05 -14.33 8.98
C ILE A 42 0.08 -14.65 7.49
N ASP A 43 -0.45 -15.77 7.00
CA ASP A 43 -0.38 -16.11 5.58
C ASP A 43 -1.19 -15.14 4.72
N LEU A 44 -2.36 -14.73 5.17
CA LEU A 44 -3.19 -13.71 4.51
C LEU A 44 -2.46 -12.36 4.42
N ILE A 45 -1.82 -11.95 5.51
CA ILE A 45 -1.04 -10.72 5.59
C ILE A 45 0.17 -10.81 4.65
N ALA A 46 0.92 -11.91 4.70
CA ALA A 46 2.06 -12.15 3.84
C ALA A 46 1.66 -12.06 2.35
N ASP A 47 0.59 -12.74 1.95
CA ASP A 47 0.07 -12.69 0.58
C ASP A 47 -0.30 -11.26 0.16
N SER A 48 -0.91 -10.49 1.06
CA SER A 48 -1.24 -9.08 0.83
C SER A 48 0.00 -8.22 0.57
N VAL A 49 1.15 -8.57 1.16
CA VAL A 49 2.41 -7.83 1.01
C VAL A 49 3.17 -8.23 -0.25
N TYR A 50 3.43 -9.54 -0.47
CA TYR A 50 4.46 -9.96 -1.43
C TYR A 50 3.91 -10.38 -2.80
N LEU A 51 2.65 -10.79 -2.92
CA LEU A 51 2.08 -11.16 -4.21
C LEU A 51 2.20 -10.00 -5.20
N ASN A 52 2.34 -10.33 -6.48
CA ASN A 52 2.65 -9.34 -7.53
C ASN A 52 3.93 -8.55 -7.24
N SER A 53 4.88 -9.16 -6.52
CA SER A 53 6.15 -8.52 -6.12
C SER A 53 5.97 -7.22 -5.30
N GLY A 54 4.85 -7.07 -4.59
CA GLY A 54 4.54 -5.88 -3.81
C GLY A 54 4.39 -4.60 -4.65
N ARG A 55 4.12 -4.70 -5.96
CA ARG A 55 4.11 -3.56 -6.90
C ARG A 55 2.73 -2.99 -7.21
N GLY A 56 1.70 -3.45 -6.54
CA GLY A 56 0.36 -2.89 -6.69
C GLY A 56 0.04 -1.87 -5.60
N CYS A 57 -0.69 -0.82 -5.94
CA CYS A 57 -1.25 0.12 -4.94
C CYS A 57 -2.18 -0.54 -3.93
N ILE A 58 -2.66 -1.75 -4.23
CA ILE A 58 -3.47 -2.58 -3.34
C ILE A 58 -2.64 -3.54 -2.46
N ASN A 59 -1.31 -3.62 -2.66
CA ASN A 59 -0.47 -4.40 -1.76
C ASN A 59 -0.40 -3.73 -0.39
N CYS A 60 -0.42 -4.55 0.66
CA CYS A 60 -0.35 -4.08 2.03
C CYS A 60 1.03 -3.47 2.32
N SER A 61 1.06 -2.19 2.68
CA SER A 61 2.27 -1.48 3.11
C SER A 61 2.33 -1.28 4.63
N GLY A 62 1.24 -1.57 5.36
CA GLY A 62 1.19 -1.44 6.80
C GLY A 62 0.20 -2.40 7.47
N VAL A 63 0.65 -3.06 8.54
CA VAL A 63 -0.17 -3.89 9.42
C VAL A 63 -0.27 -3.18 10.75
N TRP A 64 -1.49 -2.88 11.19
CA TRP A 64 -1.72 -2.10 12.39
C TRP A 64 -2.46 -2.93 13.42
N ALA A 65 -1.93 -2.94 14.65
CA ALA A 65 -2.48 -3.70 15.76
C ALA A 65 -2.24 -2.96 17.09
N SER A 66 -3.09 -3.21 18.08
CA SER A 66 -2.95 -2.59 19.41
C SER A 66 -1.90 -3.27 20.28
N ARG A 67 -1.59 -4.54 20.01
CA ARG A 67 -0.64 -5.38 20.74
C ARG A 67 -0.09 -6.48 19.84
N HIS A 68 0.87 -7.26 20.34
CA HIS A 68 1.56 -8.36 19.62
C HIS A 68 2.32 -7.91 18.35
N THR A 69 2.60 -6.62 18.22
CA THR A 69 3.16 -6.07 16.98
C THR A 69 4.59 -6.54 16.72
N GLU A 70 5.38 -6.78 17.76
CA GLU A 70 6.72 -7.35 17.62
C GLU A 70 6.66 -8.80 17.12
N GLU A 71 5.77 -9.63 17.71
CA GLU A 71 5.57 -11.02 17.33
C GLU A 71 5.02 -11.14 15.90
N ILE A 72 4.05 -10.30 15.54
CA ILE A 72 3.50 -10.21 14.17
C ILE A 72 4.60 -9.84 13.18
N ALA A 73 5.39 -8.81 13.48
CA ALA A 73 6.49 -8.38 12.61
C ALA A 73 7.53 -9.49 12.43
N GLN A 74 7.87 -10.19 13.52
CA GLN A 74 8.82 -11.28 13.50
C GLN A 74 8.33 -12.47 12.65
N ALA A 75 7.09 -12.90 12.85
CA ALA A 75 6.48 -13.99 12.09
C ALA A 75 6.34 -13.64 10.60
N LEU A 76 5.97 -12.39 10.30
CA LEU A 76 5.88 -11.90 8.93
C LEU A 76 7.26 -11.87 8.26
N ALA A 77 8.31 -11.42 8.97
CA ALA A 77 9.67 -11.44 8.47
C ALA A 77 10.15 -12.89 8.20
N GLU A 78 9.84 -13.84 9.07
CA GLU A 78 10.15 -15.25 8.86
C GLU A 78 9.48 -15.82 7.60
N ARG A 79 8.29 -15.34 7.29
CA ARG A 79 7.49 -15.81 6.16
C ARG A 79 7.95 -15.22 4.82
N ILE A 80 8.32 -13.95 4.74
CA ILE A 80 8.59 -13.27 3.47
C ILE A 80 10.05 -12.82 3.29
N ALA A 81 10.80 -12.50 4.34
CA ALA A 81 12.16 -11.97 4.19
C ALA A 81 13.16 -12.96 3.55
N PRO A 82 12.99 -14.31 3.62
CA PRO A 82 13.82 -15.27 2.90
C PRO A 82 13.61 -15.29 1.38
N ILE A 83 12.57 -14.65 0.85
CA ILE A 83 12.31 -14.58 -0.60
C ILE A 83 13.49 -13.90 -1.28
N ASP A 84 14.14 -14.60 -2.20
CA ASP A 84 15.37 -14.14 -2.84
C ASP A 84 15.14 -13.62 -4.27
N ALA A 85 16.09 -12.79 -4.71
CA ALA A 85 16.16 -12.28 -6.07
C ALA A 85 16.65 -13.39 -7.01
N LYS A 86 15.75 -13.97 -7.77
CA LYS A 86 16.03 -14.97 -8.80
C LYS A 86 16.07 -14.34 -10.19
N PRO A 87 16.79 -14.97 -11.17
CA PRO A 87 16.74 -14.54 -12.56
C PRO A 87 15.31 -14.54 -13.10
N PRO A 88 14.98 -13.66 -14.06
CA PRO A 88 13.61 -13.53 -14.58
C PRO A 88 13.07 -14.79 -15.29
N ASP A 89 13.94 -15.67 -15.75
CA ASP A 89 13.63 -16.95 -16.39
C ASP A 89 13.49 -18.11 -15.40
N ASP A 90 13.77 -17.90 -14.13
CA ASP A 90 13.50 -18.87 -13.07
C ASP A 90 11.99 -18.93 -12.81
N PRO A 91 11.33 -20.11 -12.91
CA PRO A 91 9.90 -20.24 -12.66
C PRO A 91 9.48 -19.91 -11.23
N GLU A 92 10.41 -19.87 -10.29
CA GLU A 92 10.16 -19.48 -8.91
C GLU A 92 10.54 -18.02 -8.63
N ALA A 93 10.85 -17.22 -9.67
CA ALA A 93 11.13 -15.80 -9.50
C ALA A 93 9.84 -15.05 -9.08
N THR A 94 9.85 -14.47 -7.90
CA THR A 94 8.71 -13.71 -7.33
C THR A 94 8.99 -12.22 -7.18
N LEU A 95 10.27 -11.82 -7.18
CA LEU A 95 10.66 -10.42 -7.05
C LEU A 95 10.91 -9.80 -8.43
N ALA A 96 10.35 -8.61 -8.65
CA ALA A 96 10.59 -7.83 -9.85
C ALA A 96 11.83 -6.93 -9.70
N ALA A 97 12.61 -6.84 -10.78
CA ALA A 97 13.81 -6.02 -10.82
C ALA A 97 13.50 -4.51 -10.92
N PHE A 98 14.36 -3.70 -10.31
CA PHE A 98 14.51 -2.27 -10.59
C PHE A 98 15.51 -2.10 -11.73
N THR A 99 15.03 -1.59 -12.87
CA THR A 99 15.84 -1.43 -14.09
C THR A 99 16.33 0.00 -14.29
N VAL A 100 15.80 0.96 -13.55
CA VAL A 100 16.30 2.35 -13.56
C VAL A 100 17.53 2.41 -12.67
N PRO A 101 18.69 2.81 -13.22
CA PRO A 101 19.92 2.91 -12.46
C PRO A 101 19.79 3.80 -11.21
N GLY A 102 20.26 3.32 -10.07
CA GLY A 102 20.24 4.05 -8.80
C GLY A 102 18.89 4.06 -8.06
N GLN A 103 17.78 3.60 -8.68
CA GLN A 103 16.46 3.67 -8.04
C GLN A 103 16.38 2.77 -6.79
N ALA A 104 16.82 1.52 -6.89
CA ALA A 104 16.79 0.59 -5.76
C ALA A 104 17.70 1.08 -4.62
N GLN A 105 18.87 1.60 -4.96
CA GLN A 105 19.82 2.17 -3.99
C GLN A 105 19.21 3.38 -3.27
N ALA A 106 18.55 4.28 -4.00
CA ALA A 106 17.89 5.44 -3.41
C ALA A 106 16.75 5.06 -2.46
N ILE A 107 15.97 4.04 -2.82
CA ILE A 107 14.91 3.49 -1.95
C ILE A 107 15.53 2.87 -0.69
N ALA A 108 16.54 2.01 -0.84
CA ALA A 108 17.20 1.38 0.30
C ALA A 108 17.79 2.42 1.25
N ALA A 109 18.52 3.41 0.74
CA ALA A 109 19.08 4.50 1.54
C ALA A 109 18.00 5.32 2.27
N SER A 110 16.84 5.54 1.64
CA SER A 110 15.70 6.21 2.30
C SER A 110 15.17 5.42 3.49
N ILE A 111 15.04 4.09 3.34
CA ILE A 111 14.59 3.21 4.42
C ILE A 111 15.63 3.13 5.53
N GLU A 112 16.90 2.96 5.18
CA GLU A 112 18.01 2.94 6.15
C GLU A 112 18.09 4.23 6.99
N ASN A 113 17.80 5.38 6.37
CA ASN A 113 17.70 6.64 7.09
C ASN A 113 16.54 6.64 8.10
N ASP A 114 15.39 6.10 7.74
CA ASP A 114 14.24 6.00 8.64
C ASP A 114 14.51 5.04 9.82
N LEU A 115 15.32 4.00 9.60
CA LEU A 115 15.73 3.07 10.67
C LEU A 115 16.61 3.70 11.76
N THR A 116 17.11 4.92 11.54
CA THR A 116 17.84 5.67 12.58
C THR A 116 16.92 6.25 13.66
N GLU A 117 15.60 6.27 13.40
CA GLU A 117 14.61 6.76 14.34
C GLU A 117 14.42 5.77 15.50
N SER A 118 14.38 6.29 16.74
CA SER A 118 14.09 5.46 17.93
C SER A 118 12.67 4.88 17.83
N GLY A 119 12.48 3.62 18.21
CA GLY A 119 11.18 2.92 18.12
C GLY A 119 10.88 2.33 16.73
N VAL A 120 11.85 2.37 15.83
CA VAL A 120 11.81 1.72 14.52
C VAL A 120 12.84 0.59 14.48
N THR A 121 12.42 -0.62 14.09
CA THR A 121 13.29 -1.80 14.08
C THR A 121 13.12 -2.59 12.79
N ASP A 122 14.22 -2.82 12.06
CA ASP A 122 14.25 -3.78 10.94
C ASP A 122 14.32 -5.21 11.48
N VAL A 123 13.20 -5.91 11.45
CA VAL A 123 13.12 -7.32 11.87
C VAL A 123 13.54 -8.30 10.77
N SER A 124 13.69 -7.81 9.54
CA SER A 124 14.12 -8.62 8.39
C SER A 124 15.65 -8.67 8.20
N SER A 125 16.41 -7.81 8.88
CA SER A 125 17.87 -7.70 8.74
C SER A 125 18.63 -9.01 8.99
N LYS A 126 18.12 -9.86 9.87
CA LYS A 126 18.71 -11.19 10.17
C LYS A 126 18.70 -12.16 8.97
N PHE A 127 17.93 -11.89 7.93
CA PHE A 127 17.83 -12.70 6.71
C PHE A 127 18.77 -12.24 5.59
N GLY A 128 19.77 -11.41 5.90
CA GLY A 128 20.80 -10.91 4.99
C GLY A 128 20.47 -9.57 4.35
N ASP A 129 21.33 -9.12 3.45
CA ASP A 129 21.21 -7.82 2.80
C ASP A 129 19.92 -7.70 2.01
N ARG A 130 19.23 -6.54 2.14
CA ARG A 130 17.99 -6.30 1.42
C ARG A 130 18.23 -5.91 -0.04
N LEU A 131 19.23 -5.09 -0.31
CA LEU A 131 19.60 -4.68 -1.66
C LEU A 131 20.46 -5.76 -2.33
N VAL A 132 20.06 -6.21 -3.52
CA VAL A 132 20.80 -7.19 -4.34
C VAL A 132 21.08 -6.57 -5.69
N GLU A 133 22.35 -6.27 -5.95
CA GLU A 133 22.79 -5.69 -7.22
C GLU A 133 23.14 -6.77 -8.24
N ARG A 134 22.83 -6.51 -9.50
CA ARG A 134 23.18 -7.31 -10.68
C ARG A 134 23.76 -6.38 -11.75
N GLU A 135 24.37 -6.95 -12.78
CA GLU A 135 25.03 -6.18 -13.83
C GLU A 135 24.14 -5.10 -14.49
N ARG A 136 22.84 -5.40 -14.69
CA ARG A 136 21.90 -4.55 -15.44
C ARG A 136 20.67 -4.12 -14.65
N CYS A 137 20.53 -4.53 -13.42
CA CYS A 137 19.38 -4.22 -12.57
C CYS A 137 19.72 -4.42 -11.09
N ALA A 138 18.80 -4.03 -10.22
CA ALA A 138 18.89 -4.36 -8.81
C ALA A 138 17.54 -4.90 -8.31
N TYR A 139 17.57 -5.59 -7.19
CA TYR A 139 16.38 -6.07 -6.49
C TYR A 139 16.42 -5.56 -5.05
N ILE A 140 15.26 -5.39 -4.45
CA ILE A 140 15.13 -5.22 -3.01
C ILE A 140 14.33 -6.43 -2.51
N ARG A 141 14.94 -7.20 -1.59
CA ARG A 141 14.27 -8.31 -0.91
C ARG A 141 13.19 -7.77 0.02
N PRO A 142 12.17 -8.57 0.38
CA PRO A 142 11.11 -8.12 1.26
C PRO A 142 11.66 -7.49 2.55
N TRP A 143 11.11 -6.34 2.91
CA TRP A 143 11.55 -5.55 4.08
C TRP A 143 10.41 -5.40 5.06
N VAL A 144 10.61 -5.89 6.29
CA VAL A 144 9.63 -5.84 7.37
C VAL A 144 10.18 -4.99 8.50
N ILE A 145 9.45 -3.95 8.87
CA ILE A 145 9.85 -2.97 9.87
C ILE A 145 8.79 -2.93 10.98
N HIS A 146 9.23 -3.04 12.21
CA HIS A 146 8.37 -2.80 13.38
C HIS A 146 8.45 -1.33 13.79
N CYS A 147 7.28 -0.73 14.09
CA CYS A 147 7.13 0.63 14.61
C CYS A 147 6.35 0.59 15.93
N ASP A 148 6.92 1.13 17.00
CA ASP A 148 6.28 1.19 18.32
C ASP A 148 5.17 2.25 18.41
N SER A 149 5.01 3.07 17.37
CA SER A 149 4.03 4.14 17.29
C SER A 149 3.67 4.49 15.84
N PRO A 150 2.42 4.92 15.59
CA PRO A 150 2.02 5.46 14.30
C PRO A 150 2.69 6.80 13.94
N ASP A 151 3.36 7.45 14.91
CA ASP A 151 4.06 8.71 14.71
C ASP A 151 5.43 8.55 14.04
N ARG A 152 5.91 7.33 13.85
CA ARG A 152 7.20 7.08 13.19
C ARG A 152 7.13 7.45 11.72
N ALA A 153 8.19 8.11 11.23
CA ALA A 153 8.25 8.62 9.85
C ALA A 153 7.99 7.53 8.79
N VAL A 154 8.38 6.29 9.08
CA VAL A 154 8.22 5.14 8.17
C VAL A 154 6.85 4.46 8.30
N ALA A 155 6.08 4.70 9.36
CA ALA A 155 4.85 3.97 9.67
C ALA A 155 3.78 4.02 8.56
N ASN A 156 3.73 5.12 7.81
CA ASN A 156 2.81 5.34 6.68
C ASN A 156 3.52 5.45 5.32
N LYS A 157 4.69 4.84 5.15
CA LYS A 157 5.37 4.81 3.85
C LYS A 157 4.94 3.61 3.01
N GLU A 158 5.01 3.79 1.70
CA GLU A 158 4.79 2.75 0.70
C GLU A 158 5.94 2.77 -0.31
N PHE A 159 6.37 1.58 -0.73
CA PHE A 159 7.35 1.41 -1.79
C PHE A 159 6.90 0.31 -2.75
N MET A 160 7.32 0.39 -4.01
CA MET A 160 6.92 -0.55 -5.07
C MET A 160 7.79 -1.82 -5.07
N PHE A 161 7.85 -2.48 -3.94
CA PHE A 161 8.42 -3.82 -3.70
C PHE A 161 7.79 -4.38 -2.41
N PRO A 162 7.98 -5.66 -2.04
CA PRO A 162 7.41 -6.20 -0.80
C PRO A 162 7.98 -5.51 0.44
N PHE A 163 7.34 -4.42 0.83
CA PHE A 163 7.67 -3.59 1.97
C PHE A 163 6.47 -3.48 2.89
N VAL A 164 6.69 -3.64 4.17
CA VAL A 164 5.61 -3.54 5.15
C VAL A 164 6.12 -3.03 6.50
N THR A 165 5.36 -2.15 7.10
CA THR A 165 5.51 -1.74 8.51
C THR A 165 4.48 -2.47 9.36
N VAL A 166 4.88 -2.94 10.54
CA VAL A 166 3.96 -3.43 11.57
C VAL A 166 3.95 -2.40 12.68
N VAL A 167 2.81 -1.76 12.88
CA VAL A 167 2.68 -0.53 13.67
C VAL A 167 1.84 -0.78 14.90
N GLN A 168 2.36 -0.44 16.07
CA GLN A 168 1.58 -0.45 17.29
C GLN A 168 0.71 0.80 17.39
N CYS A 169 -0.60 0.59 17.39
CA CYS A 169 -1.59 1.66 17.49
C CYS A 169 -2.84 1.16 18.22
N PRO A 170 -3.30 1.85 19.27
CA PRO A 170 -4.58 1.53 19.89
C PRO A 170 -5.72 1.56 18.88
N GLN A 171 -6.64 0.59 18.95
CA GLN A 171 -7.72 0.42 17.95
C GLN A 171 -8.52 1.70 17.73
N GLU A 172 -8.87 2.39 18.81
CA GLU A 172 -9.65 3.62 18.77
C GLU A 172 -8.96 4.80 18.05
N LYS A 173 -7.65 4.66 17.76
CA LYS A 173 -6.87 5.67 17.03
C LYS A 173 -6.53 5.24 15.60
N MET A 174 -6.70 3.97 15.24
CA MET A 174 -6.25 3.45 13.95
C MET A 174 -6.86 4.21 12.79
N ILE A 175 -8.19 4.40 12.79
CA ILE A 175 -8.93 5.06 11.71
C ILE A 175 -8.38 6.47 11.46
N ASP A 176 -8.17 7.24 12.51
CA ASP A 176 -7.69 8.62 12.39
C ASP A 176 -6.21 8.71 11.98
N ARG A 177 -5.43 7.62 12.17
CA ARG A 177 -3.97 7.63 11.98
C ARG A 177 -3.49 6.97 10.70
N ILE A 178 -4.35 6.21 10.01
CA ILE A 178 -3.94 5.52 8.76
C ILE A 178 -3.88 6.44 7.54
N ASP A 179 -4.33 7.69 7.64
CA ASP A 179 -4.44 8.65 6.53
C ASP A 179 -5.27 8.12 5.34
N GLY A 180 -5.16 8.77 4.18
CA GLY A 180 -5.80 8.31 2.95
C GLY A 180 -5.31 6.93 2.55
N THR A 181 -6.23 5.97 2.48
CA THR A 181 -5.93 4.55 2.28
C THR A 181 -6.80 3.98 1.16
N LEU A 182 -6.16 3.44 0.12
CA LEU A 182 -6.89 2.84 -1.01
C LEU A 182 -7.63 1.59 -0.57
N VAL A 183 -6.95 0.65 0.09
CA VAL A 183 -7.57 -0.58 0.61
C VAL A 183 -7.25 -0.75 2.08
N ALA A 184 -8.26 -0.78 2.92
CA ALA A 184 -8.15 -1.25 4.29
C ALA A 184 -8.84 -2.62 4.41
N SER A 185 -8.10 -3.63 4.87
CA SER A 185 -8.66 -4.93 5.29
C SER A 185 -8.68 -4.96 6.81
N ALA A 186 -9.84 -4.70 7.40
CA ALA A 186 -10.06 -4.74 8.83
C ALA A 186 -10.54 -6.13 9.24
N ILE A 187 -9.68 -6.87 9.94
CA ILE A 187 -10.00 -8.20 10.45
C ILE A 187 -10.62 -8.00 11.83
N THR A 188 -11.94 -8.09 11.89
CA THR A 188 -12.74 -7.91 13.11
C THR A 188 -14.12 -8.49 12.94
N ASP A 189 -14.73 -8.92 14.04
CA ASP A 189 -16.13 -9.27 14.18
C ASP A 189 -16.90 -8.23 15.03
N ASP A 190 -16.22 -7.18 15.50
CA ASP A 190 -16.84 -6.09 16.27
C ASP A 190 -17.75 -5.22 15.38
N PRO A 191 -19.09 -5.25 15.61
CA PRO A 191 -20.02 -4.47 14.79
C PRO A 191 -19.91 -2.96 15.01
N VAL A 192 -19.44 -2.51 16.17
CA VAL A 192 -19.29 -1.08 16.48
C VAL A 192 -18.13 -0.51 15.68
N TRP A 193 -16.96 -1.14 15.78
CA TRP A 193 -15.79 -0.74 15.02
C TRP A 193 -15.98 -0.88 13.50
N SER A 194 -16.70 -1.94 13.07
CA SER A 194 -17.10 -2.12 11.67
C SER A 194 -17.92 -0.93 11.16
N GLN A 195 -18.83 -0.39 11.97
CA GLN A 195 -19.60 0.81 11.59
C GLN A 195 -18.73 2.06 11.51
N GLU A 196 -17.81 2.26 12.45
CA GLU A 196 -16.85 3.37 12.42
C GLU A 196 -15.96 3.33 11.16
N LEU A 197 -15.52 2.14 10.75
CA LEU A 197 -14.77 1.92 9.52
C LEU A 197 -15.60 2.26 8.27
N LEU A 198 -16.88 1.89 8.24
CA LEU A 198 -17.79 2.22 7.14
C LEU A 198 -18.03 3.73 7.02
N ASP A 199 -17.98 4.46 8.12
CA ASP A 199 -18.14 5.90 8.16
C ASP A 199 -16.86 6.68 7.82
N ALA A 200 -15.69 6.00 7.76
CA ALA A 200 -14.39 6.57 7.45
C ALA A 200 -14.29 6.97 5.97
N LYS A 201 -14.22 8.28 5.68
CA LYS A 201 -14.29 8.84 4.32
C LYS A 201 -12.97 8.78 3.55
N HIS A 202 -11.87 8.47 4.20
CA HIS A 202 -10.52 8.43 3.62
C HIS A 202 -10.07 7.00 3.28
N ILE A 203 -10.97 6.03 3.40
CA ILE A 203 -10.77 4.65 2.95
C ILE A 203 -11.59 4.46 1.67
N ASP A 204 -10.93 4.22 0.53
CA ASP A 204 -11.61 4.07 -0.75
C ASP A 204 -12.26 2.67 -0.91
N ARG A 205 -11.60 1.64 -0.39
CA ARG A 205 -12.07 0.25 -0.39
C ARG A 205 -11.91 -0.35 0.99
N LEU A 206 -13.01 -0.79 1.56
CA LEU A 206 -13.01 -1.45 2.85
C LEU A 206 -13.38 -2.93 2.70
N ASN A 207 -12.52 -3.81 3.20
CA ASN A 207 -12.81 -5.21 3.44
C ASN A 207 -13.01 -5.39 4.95
N ILE A 208 -14.10 -6.03 5.36
CA ILE A 208 -14.32 -6.41 6.76
C ILE A 208 -14.23 -7.94 6.86
N GLY A 209 -13.39 -8.41 7.78
CA GLY A 209 -13.06 -9.84 7.94
C GLY A 209 -11.71 -10.22 7.28
N ALA A 210 -11.41 -11.51 7.28
CA ALA A 210 -10.15 -12.08 6.79
C ALA A 210 -10.08 -12.10 5.25
N ILE A 211 -9.94 -10.92 4.64
CA ILE A 211 -9.85 -10.72 3.19
C ILE A 211 -8.52 -10.04 2.88
N PRO A 212 -7.63 -10.63 2.05
CA PRO A 212 -6.38 -9.99 1.69
C PRO A 212 -6.61 -8.70 0.88
N THR A 213 -5.76 -7.68 1.08
CA THR A 213 -5.89 -6.37 0.41
C THR A 213 -5.87 -6.48 -1.11
N ILE A 214 -5.15 -7.46 -1.64
CA ILE A 214 -5.00 -7.72 -3.09
C ILE A 214 -6.23 -8.36 -3.74
N LYS A 215 -7.24 -8.79 -2.95
CA LYS A 215 -8.45 -9.42 -3.49
C LYS A 215 -9.41 -8.36 -4.00
N LEU A 216 -9.51 -8.24 -5.32
CA LEU A 216 -10.44 -7.33 -5.98
C LEU A 216 -11.80 -7.99 -6.25
N ASN A 217 -12.85 -7.23 -6.02
CA ASN A 217 -14.18 -7.53 -6.54
C ASN A 217 -14.45 -6.59 -7.74
N TRP A 218 -14.41 -7.14 -8.95
CA TRP A 218 -14.58 -6.38 -10.19
C TRP A 218 -15.99 -5.81 -10.40
N LEU A 219 -16.95 -6.18 -9.56
CA LEU A 219 -18.29 -5.61 -9.56
C LEU A 219 -18.41 -4.34 -8.68
N GLN A 220 -17.34 -3.94 -8.02
CA GLN A 220 -17.29 -2.77 -7.16
C GLN A 220 -16.33 -1.71 -7.73
N PRO A 221 -16.55 -0.43 -7.43
CA PRO A 221 -15.59 0.63 -7.74
C PRO A 221 -14.22 0.33 -7.15
N HIS A 222 -13.16 0.73 -7.87
CA HIS A 222 -11.79 0.59 -7.37
C HIS A 222 -11.34 1.87 -6.64
N GLU A 223 -11.21 2.96 -7.35
CA GLU A 223 -10.90 4.29 -6.81
C GLU A 223 -11.95 5.26 -7.33
N GLY A 224 -13.17 5.17 -6.79
CA GLY A 224 -14.31 5.89 -7.32
C GLY A 224 -14.88 5.25 -8.58
N ASN A 225 -15.82 5.95 -9.20
CA ASN A 225 -16.58 5.47 -10.36
C ASN A 225 -16.13 6.22 -11.62
N ILE A 226 -15.64 5.48 -12.61
CA ILE A 226 -15.18 6.06 -13.88
C ILE A 226 -16.33 6.81 -14.61
N VAL A 227 -17.57 6.39 -14.42
CA VAL A 227 -18.74 7.08 -14.99
C VAL A 227 -18.87 8.47 -14.40
N ASP A 228 -18.72 8.62 -13.09
CA ASP A 228 -18.74 9.91 -12.42
C ASP A 228 -17.65 10.84 -12.96
N PHE A 229 -16.44 10.31 -13.16
CA PHE A 229 -15.35 11.07 -13.76
C PHE A 229 -15.67 11.53 -15.19
N LEU A 230 -16.20 10.66 -16.04
CA LEU A 230 -16.52 10.98 -17.42
C LEU A 230 -17.62 12.04 -17.53
N TYR A 231 -18.57 12.07 -16.60
CA TYR A 231 -19.67 13.05 -16.58
C TYR A 231 -19.38 14.29 -15.71
N ARG A 232 -18.22 14.39 -15.06
CA ARG A 232 -17.77 15.59 -14.36
C ARG A 232 -17.33 16.73 -15.26
N ALA A 233 -17.13 16.45 -16.56
CA ALA A 233 -16.67 17.45 -17.50
C ALA A 233 -17.61 18.67 -17.51
N ARG A 234 -17.01 19.86 -17.68
CA ARG A 234 -17.75 21.11 -17.78
C ARG A 234 -18.82 21.00 -18.87
N SER A 235 -20.07 21.32 -18.55
CA SER A 235 -21.09 21.56 -19.56
C SER A 235 -20.69 22.76 -20.40
N PHE A 236 -20.77 22.62 -21.72
CA PHE A 236 -20.37 23.63 -22.67
C PHE A 236 -21.46 23.79 -23.75
N GLN A 237 -21.87 25.00 -24.00
CA GLN A 237 -22.80 25.35 -25.07
C GLN A 237 -22.33 26.62 -25.77
N MET A 238 -22.47 26.64 -27.06
CA MET A 238 -22.30 27.85 -27.88
C MET A 238 -23.37 27.89 -28.99
N PRO A 239 -23.67 29.03 -29.57
CA PRO A 239 -24.53 29.12 -30.74
C PRO A 239 -23.97 28.27 -31.90
N ASP A 240 -24.88 27.63 -32.67
CA ASP A 240 -24.50 26.70 -33.76
C ASP A 240 -23.55 27.33 -34.76
N GLU A 241 -23.74 28.60 -35.10
CA GLU A 241 -22.89 29.37 -36.01
C GLU A 241 -21.43 29.49 -35.56
N ARG A 242 -21.16 29.42 -34.24
CA ARG A 242 -19.82 29.40 -33.66
C ARG A 242 -19.25 27.99 -33.49
N LEU A 243 -20.13 27.03 -33.28
CA LEU A 243 -19.70 25.61 -33.11
C LEU A 243 -19.03 25.10 -34.36
N GLU A 244 -19.56 25.41 -35.55
CA GLU A 244 -18.96 25.04 -36.84
C GLU A 244 -17.58 25.70 -37.05
N GLN A 245 -17.36 26.94 -36.60
CA GLN A 245 -16.06 27.60 -36.70
C GLN A 245 -15.00 26.99 -35.77
N VAL A 246 -15.39 26.55 -34.57
CA VAL A 246 -14.47 25.99 -33.57
C VAL A 246 -14.15 24.51 -33.84
N LEU A 247 -15.12 23.74 -34.33
CA LEU A 247 -14.95 22.31 -34.61
C LEU A 247 -14.43 22.02 -36.03
N GLY A 248 -14.24 23.05 -36.85
CA GLY A 248 -13.62 22.89 -38.17
C GLY A 248 -14.44 22.06 -39.18
N LYS A 249 -15.78 22.15 -39.13
CA LYS A 249 -16.67 21.59 -40.14
C LYS A 249 -17.11 22.65 -41.15
#